data_c8b4de48d99ae8cbf5f36db3473708be
#
_entry.id   c8b4de48d99ae8cbf5f36db3473708be
#
_cell.length_a   1.000
_cell.length_b   1.000
_cell.length_c   1.000
_cell.angle_alpha   90.00
_cell.angle_beta   90.00
_cell.angle_gamma   90.00
#
_symmetry.space_group_name_H-M   'P 1'
#
loop_
_entity.id
_entity.type
_entity.pdbx_description
1 polymer ?
#
loop_
_entity_poly.entity_id
_entity_poly.type
_entity_poly.pdbx_seq_one_letter_code
_entity_poly.pdbx_strand_id
1 'polypeptide(L)'
;ANPRTSSGADQARYFVQNGGGWTDDGKTLPGLLDIEFNPYPAYGNTCYNMTPAQLTAWIRDFVDTYRALTGRAPMVYTATSWWSQCVGSQEFGSLPLHLASYSTVVGRIPAGWNGYDIWQFTDSGPFVGDSNFFPGSFEDLKVLAKNPKAEHRNWAKEHNQPTQDPNVVVTPTGSIDIRTGIGAAWNRNRDFYGNPLGAEYNLGNGVYAQKFSNRKTIYWTNANGAHWVVTDGGLDYKFRSNVARYRGLATNEEERFQTVAVSFANGEGAYWTE
;
A
#
# COMPACT_ATOMS: atom_id res chain seq x y z
N ALA A 1 1.73 20.86 2.81
CA ALA A 1 1.47 22.07 3.62
C ALA A 1 2.70 22.47 4.42
N ASN A 2 2.78 23.75 4.82
CA ASN A 2 3.87 24.23 5.66
C ASN A 2 3.35 25.17 6.76
N PRO A 3 3.14 24.66 7.99
CA PRO A 3 2.59 25.45 9.09
C PRO A 3 3.43 26.65 9.54
N ARG A 4 4.71 26.72 9.13
CA ARG A 4 5.62 27.83 9.50
C ARG A 4 5.52 29.04 8.58
N THR A 5 4.94 28.89 7.38
CA THR A 5 4.95 29.97 6.39
C THR A 5 3.71 30.85 6.44
N SER A 6 2.55 30.29 6.80
CA SER A 6 1.30 31.02 6.91
C SER A 6 0.27 30.23 7.73
N SER A 7 -0.86 30.86 8.04
CA SER A 7 -1.98 30.22 8.74
C SER A 7 -2.58 29.06 7.92
N GLY A 8 -3.29 28.15 8.60
CA GLY A 8 -4.07 27.12 7.92
C GLY A 8 -5.10 27.71 6.98
N ALA A 9 -5.78 28.78 7.44
CA ALA A 9 -6.76 29.50 6.63
C ALA A 9 -6.20 30.11 5.36
N ASP A 10 -5.03 30.71 5.41
CA ASP A 10 -4.40 31.31 4.23
C ASP A 10 -3.97 30.24 3.22
N GLN A 11 -3.41 29.12 3.71
CA GLN A 11 -3.06 27.99 2.83
C GLN A 11 -4.31 27.33 2.22
N ALA A 12 -5.40 27.21 2.95
CA ALA A 12 -6.66 26.70 2.41
C ALA A 12 -7.23 27.62 1.32
N ARG A 13 -7.23 28.94 1.52
CA ARG A 13 -7.64 29.91 0.50
C ARG A 13 -6.78 29.83 -0.74
N TYR A 14 -5.46 29.83 -0.56
CA TYR A 14 -4.51 29.71 -1.66
C TYR A 14 -4.73 28.42 -2.43
N PHE A 15 -4.89 27.29 -1.74
CA PHE A 15 -5.12 25.99 -2.34
C PHE A 15 -6.39 25.98 -3.20
N VAL A 16 -7.51 26.46 -2.67
CA VAL A 16 -8.78 26.52 -3.42
C VAL A 16 -8.68 27.44 -4.64
N GLN A 17 -8.03 28.60 -4.52
CA GLN A 17 -7.82 29.55 -5.62
C GLN A 17 -6.92 29.01 -6.73
N ASN A 18 -6.09 28.02 -6.43
CA ASN A 18 -5.15 27.42 -7.37
C ASN A 18 -5.52 25.98 -7.79
N GLY A 19 -6.81 25.67 -7.82
CA GLY A 19 -7.32 24.40 -8.35
C GLY A 19 -7.55 23.30 -7.33
N GLY A 20 -7.31 23.54 -6.03
CA GLY A 20 -7.59 22.58 -4.96
C GLY A 20 -9.05 22.59 -4.48
N GLY A 21 -9.96 23.27 -5.19
CA GLY A 21 -11.37 23.26 -4.86
C GLY A 21 -12.04 21.92 -5.13
N TRP A 22 -13.25 21.77 -4.58
CA TRP A 22 -14.09 20.59 -4.80
C TRP A 22 -15.37 20.96 -5.53
N THR A 23 -15.84 20.05 -6.40
CA THR A 23 -17.13 20.14 -7.10
C THR A 23 -17.87 18.82 -6.98
N ASP A 24 -19.19 18.86 -6.83
CA ASP A 24 -20.04 17.65 -6.74
C ASP A 24 -20.34 17.05 -8.11
N ASP A 25 -19.27 16.73 -8.86
CA ASP A 25 -19.36 16.14 -10.19
C ASP A 25 -19.20 14.60 -10.21
N GLY A 26 -18.92 14.01 -9.03
CA GLY A 26 -18.66 12.56 -8.87
C GLY A 26 -17.34 12.10 -9.45
N LYS A 27 -16.44 13.03 -9.78
CA LYS A 27 -15.10 12.79 -10.34
C LYS A 27 -14.01 13.49 -9.53
N THR A 28 -14.34 14.63 -8.93
CA THR A 28 -13.42 15.42 -8.11
C THR A 28 -13.39 14.87 -6.68
N LEU A 29 -12.27 14.30 -6.28
CA LEU A 29 -12.06 13.89 -4.89
C LEU A 29 -11.95 15.11 -3.96
N PRO A 30 -12.16 14.97 -2.65
CA PRO A 30 -11.91 16.04 -1.68
C PRO A 30 -10.49 16.56 -1.83
N GLY A 31 -10.30 17.87 -1.65
CA GLY A 31 -8.97 18.44 -1.62
C GLY A 31 -8.10 17.76 -0.55
N LEU A 32 -6.83 17.58 -0.85
CA LEU A 32 -5.90 16.86 0.00
C LEU A 32 -5.07 17.84 0.84
N LEU A 33 -5.27 17.82 2.15
CA LEU A 33 -4.34 18.45 3.08
C LEU A 33 -3.17 17.49 3.32
N ASP A 34 -2.08 17.71 2.59
CA ASP A 34 -0.81 17.06 2.85
C ASP A 34 -0.13 17.71 4.06
N ILE A 35 -0.08 16.97 5.18
CA ILE A 35 0.55 17.42 6.43
C ILE A 35 1.38 16.28 7.04
N GLU A 36 2.69 16.41 6.92
CA GLU A 36 3.65 15.35 7.24
C GLU A 36 5.02 15.92 7.69
N PHE A 37 6.05 15.08 7.68
CA PHE A 37 7.41 15.45 8.03
C PHE A 37 7.89 16.71 7.31
N ASN A 38 8.45 17.65 8.07
CA ASN A 38 9.09 18.81 7.48
C ASN A 38 10.33 18.39 6.68
N PRO A 39 10.33 18.54 5.35
CA PRO A 39 11.47 18.14 4.52
C PRO A 39 12.55 19.22 4.45
N TYR A 40 12.28 20.42 4.99
CA TYR A 40 13.16 21.58 4.85
C TYR A 40 13.70 22.05 6.22
N PRO A 41 14.98 21.85 6.54
CA PRO A 41 15.56 22.26 7.82
C PRO A 41 15.36 23.75 8.15
N ALA A 42 15.24 24.60 7.14
CA ALA A 42 14.97 26.03 7.31
C ALA A 42 13.65 26.34 8.03
N TYR A 43 12.69 25.42 8.01
CA TYR A 43 11.39 25.57 8.68
C TYR A 43 11.33 24.88 10.05
N GLY A 44 12.47 24.44 10.57
CA GLY A 44 12.56 23.85 11.89
C GLY A 44 12.74 22.32 11.87
N ASN A 45 12.45 21.70 13.01
CA ASN A 45 12.54 20.24 13.15
C ASN A 45 11.43 19.52 12.39
N THR A 46 11.38 18.19 12.51
CA THR A 46 10.36 17.30 11.93
C THR A 46 8.92 17.79 12.12
N CYS A 47 8.62 18.43 13.26
CA CYS A 47 7.31 18.98 13.62
C CYS A 47 7.24 20.52 13.42
N TYR A 48 8.06 21.10 12.55
CA TYR A 48 8.07 22.54 12.24
C TYR A 48 8.37 23.43 13.45
N ASN A 49 9.06 22.95 14.48
CA ASN A 49 9.23 23.61 15.78
C ASN A 49 7.88 24.02 16.42
N MET A 50 6.81 23.29 16.16
CA MET A 50 5.48 23.54 16.72
C MET A 50 5.12 22.47 17.73
N THR A 51 4.37 22.84 18.74
CA THR A 51 3.78 21.90 19.69
C THR A 51 2.60 21.16 19.07
N PRO A 52 2.22 19.98 19.60
CA PRO A 52 1.02 19.26 19.14
C PRO A 52 -0.24 20.13 19.16
N ALA A 53 -0.42 20.96 20.17
CA ALA A 53 -1.57 21.87 20.26
C ALA A 53 -1.56 22.93 19.15
N GLN A 54 -0.39 23.48 18.81
CA GLN A 54 -0.25 24.45 17.71
C GLN A 54 -0.52 23.80 16.36
N LEU A 55 0.00 22.60 16.11
CA LEU A 55 -0.27 21.87 14.88
C LEU A 55 -1.75 21.46 14.77
N THR A 56 -2.36 21.00 15.86
CA THR A 56 -3.80 20.71 15.88
C THR A 56 -4.63 21.96 15.56
N ALA A 57 -4.30 23.09 16.14
CA ALA A 57 -5.00 24.35 15.84
C ALA A 57 -4.81 24.80 14.40
N TRP A 58 -3.60 24.65 13.84
CA TRP A 58 -3.31 24.96 12.46
C TRP A 58 -4.08 24.07 11.46
N ILE A 59 -4.11 22.75 11.73
CA ILE A 59 -4.87 21.78 10.90
C ILE A 59 -6.37 22.13 10.95
N ARG A 60 -6.91 22.42 12.13
CA ARG A 60 -8.32 22.83 12.29
C ARG A 60 -8.63 24.09 11.48
N ASP A 61 -7.78 25.10 11.54
CA ASP A 61 -7.92 26.35 10.79
C ASP A 61 -7.95 26.12 9.28
N PHE A 62 -7.10 25.23 8.77
CA PHE A 62 -7.13 24.80 7.35
C PHE A 62 -8.45 24.08 7.01
N VAL A 63 -8.84 23.08 7.81
CA VAL A 63 -10.01 22.23 7.57
C VAL A 63 -11.29 23.06 7.55
N ASP A 64 -11.47 23.94 8.55
CA ASP A 64 -12.66 24.76 8.69
C ASP A 64 -12.76 25.79 7.56
N THR A 65 -11.65 26.40 7.19
CA THR A 65 -11.61 27.34 6.06
C THR A 65 -11.87 26.64 4.73
N TYR A 66 -11.24 25.49 4.48
CA TYR A 66 -11.50 24.72 3.27
C TYR A 66 -12.97 24.30 3.17
N ARG A 67 -13.55 23.81 4.27
CA ARG A 67 -14.97 23.45 4.33
C ARG A 67 -15.89 24.65 4.09
N ALA A 68 -15.57 25.80 4.61
CA ALA A 68 -16.34 27.03 4.37
C ALA A 68 -16.32 27.48 2.92
N LEU A 69 -15.20 27.29 2.23
CA LEU A 69 -15.01 27.69 0.83
C LEU A 69 -15.63 26.72 -0.17
N THR A 70 -15.62 25.42 0.13
CA THR A 70 -16.00 24.38 -0.85
C THR A 70 -17.30 23.66 -0.50
N GLY A 71 -17.81 23.81 0.73
CA GLY A 71 -18.94 23.03 1.25
C GLY A 71 -18.55 21.60 1.67
N ARG A 72 -17.26 21.24 1.57
CA ARG A 72 -16.74 19.92 1.88
C ARG A 72 -15.47 19.95 2.71
N ALA A 73 -15.33 19.00 3.64
CA ALA A 73 -14.07 18.82 4.36
C ALA A 73 -12.98 18.25 3.45
N PRO A 74 -11.71 18.64 3.65
CA PRO A 74 -10.60 18.05 2.93
C PRO A 74 -10.35 16.63 3.44
N MET A 75 -9.61 15.84 2.64
CA MET A 75 -8.97 14.62 3.07
C MET A 75 -7.62 14.94 3.71
N VAL A 76 -7.23 14.22 4.75
CA VAL A 76 -5.93 14.41 5.41
C VAL A 76 -4.95 13.36 4.89
N TYR A 77 -3.84 13.80 4.30
CA TYR A 77 -2.70 12.94 4.00
C TYR A 77 -1.66 13.09 5.09
N THR A 78 -1.26 11.96 5.68
CA THR A 78 -0.24 11.90 6.71
C THR A 78 0.32 10.49 6.90
N ALA A 79 1.47 10.38 7.60
CA ALA A 79 2.03 9.13 8.08
C ALA A 79 1.74 8.93 9.56
N THR A 80 1.44 7.70 9.99
CA THR A 80 1.13 7.38 11.41
C THR A 80 2.26 7.78 12.36
N SER A 81 3.52 7.59 11.95
CA SER A 81 4.70 7.96 12.75
C SER A 81 4.76 9.45 13.01
N TRP A 82 4.57 10.26 11.97
CA TRP A 82 4.56 11.71 12.10
C TRP A 82 3.37 12.20 12.94
N TRP A 83 2.18 11.69 12.64
CA TRP A 83 0.98 12.08 13.39
C TRP A 83 1.13 11.79 14.88
N SER A 84 1.65 10.61 15.23
CA SER A 84 1.87 10.23 16.63
C SER A 84 2.93 11.06 17.32
N GLN A 85 3.96 11.49 16.59
CA GLN A 85 5.05 12.30 17.12
C GLN A 85 4.68 13.77 17.27
N CYS A 86 3.98 14.34 16.28
CA CYS A 86 3.85 15.78 16.12
C CYS A 86 2.44 16.30 16.45
N VAL A 87 1.40 15.51 16.31
CA VAL A 87 -0.01 15.94 16.47
C VAL A 87 -0.69 15.18 17.59
N GLY A 88 -0.83 13.85 17.47
CA GLY A 88 -1.48 12.99 18.46
C GLY A 88 -2.97 13.23 18.69
N SER A 89 -3.58 14.19 17.99
CA SER A 89 -4.99 14.57 18.16
C SER A 89 -5.92 13.48 17.60
N GLN A 90 -7.06 13.28 18.27
CA GLN A 90 -8.14 12.41 17.80
C GLN A 90 -9.25 13.20 17.09
N GLU A 91 -9.16 14.51 17.02
CA GLU A 91 -10.21 15.42 16.56
C GLU A 91 -10.59 15.21 15.08
N PHE A 92 -9.64 14.78 14.27
CA PHE A 92 -9.80 14.71 12.80
C PHE A 92 -10.28 13.35 12.30
N GLY A 93 -10.59 12.41 13.19
CA GLY A 93 -10.97 11.04 12.82
C GLY A 93 -12.26 10.90 12.01
N SER A 94 -13.05 11.97 11.87
CA SER A 94 -14.21 12.03 10.97
C SER A 94 -13.86 12.44 9.54
N LEU A 95 -12.63 12.90 9.29
CA LEU A 95 -12.18 13.30 7.96
C LEU A 95 -11.68 12.08 7.18
N PRO A 96 -11.83 12.04 5.85
CA PRO A 96 -11.20 11.01 5.06
C PRO A 96 -9.68 10.99 5.26
N LEU A 97 -9.10 9.80 5.41
CA LEU A 97 -7.68 9.60 5.63
C LEU A 97 -7.01 9.02 4.39
N HIS A 98 -6.04 9.74 3.86
CA HIS A 98 -5.06 9.23 2.90
C HIS A 98 -3.77 8.90 3.66
N LEU A 99 -3.59 7.63 3.97
CA LEU A 99 -2.51 7.16 4.82
C LEU A 99 -1.25 6.85 4.01
N ALA A 100 -0.14 7.50 4.33
CA ALA A 100 1.19 7.10 3.85
C ALA A 100 1.75 5.99 4.73
N SER A 101 1.95 4.82 4.16
CA SER A 101 2.56 3.67 4.82
C SER A 101 3.26 2.80 3.79
N TYR A 102 4.53 3.09 3.51
CA TYR A 102 5.34 2.40 2.50
C TYR A 102 5.74 1.02 3.00
N SER A 103 4.83 0.08 2.83
CA SER A 103 4.93 -1.27 3.36
C SER A 103 4.04 -2.20 2.56
N THR A 104 4.21 -3.49 2.80
CA THR A 104 3.34 -4.54 2.26
C THR A 104 2.01 -4.67 3.02
N VAL A 105 1.89 -3.98 4.16
CA VAL A 105 0.68 -3.95 5.01
C VAL A 105 0.47 -2.54 5.54
N VAL A 106 -0.78 -2.16 5.77
CA VAL A 106 -1.14 -0.80 6.22
C VAL A 106 -0.49 -0.38 7.53
N GLY A 107 -0.23 -1.32 8.44
CA GLY A 107 0.35 -1.00 9.75
C GLY A 107 -0.64 -0.27 10.68
N ARG A 108 -0.10 0.52 11.61
CA ARG A 108 -0.92 1.26 12.60
C ARG A 108 -1.63 2.43 11.96
N ILE A 109 -2.88 2.62 12.36
CA ILE A 109 -3.69 3.77 11.97
C ILE A 109 -3.39 4.94 12.92
N PRO A 110 -3.33 6.20 12.43
CA PRO A 110 -3.14 7.37 13.27
C PRO A 110 -4.27 7.55 14.30
N ALA A 111 -3.95 8.19 15.43
CA ALA A 111 -4.94 8.49 16.47
C ALA A 111 -6.13 9.28 15.91
N GLY A 112 -7.34 8.88 16.28
CA GLY A 112 -8.60 9.44 15.82
C GLY A 112 -9.30 8.61 14.75
N TRP A 113 -8.57 7.98 13.85
CA TRP A 113 -9.14 7.13 12.81
C TRP A 113 -9.22 5.67 13.24
N ASN A 114 -10.16 4.94 12.66
CA ASN A 114 -10.34 3.50 12.85
C ASN A 114 -9.99 2.68 11.58
N GLY A 115 -9.49 3.32 10.55
CA GLY A 115 -9.11 2.78 9.26
C GLY A 115 -8.60 3.88 8.35
N TYR A 116 -8.50 3.61 7.07
CA TYR A 116 -8.08 4.57 6.03
C TYR A 116 -9.10 4.57 4.90
N ASP A 117 -9.13 5.66 4.14
CA ASP A 117 -9.92 5.75 2.91
C ASP A 117 -9.03 5.47 1.69
N ILE A 118 -7.83 6.02 1.66
CA ILE A 118 -6.81 5.74 0.63
C ILE A 118 -5.49 5.40 1.32
N TRP A 119 -4.77 4.44 0.79
CA TRP A 119 -3.45 4.03 1.26
C TRP A 119 -2.41 4.26 0.18
N GLN A 120 -1.46 5.17 0.42
CA GLN A 120 -0.25 5.30 -0.38
C GLN A 120 0.77 4.27 0.11
N PHE A 121 1.02 3.25 -0.72
CA PHE A 121 1.83 2.11 -0.33
C PHE A 121 3.27 2.16 -0.84
N THR A 122 3.57 3.06 -1.76
CA THR A 122 4.93 3.33 -2.24
C THR A 122 5.00 4.68 -2.96
N ASP A 123 6.17 5.29 -2.93
CA ASP A 123 6.57 6.47 -3.71
C ASP A 123 7.22 6.10 -5.06
N SER A 124 7.41 4.81 -5.30
CA SER A 124 8.00 4.27 -6.52
C SER A 124 7.26 2.97 -6.86
N GLY A 125 6.40 2.98 -7.79
CA GLY A 125 5.58 1.81 -8.06
C GLY A 125 5.48 1.47 -9.53
N PRO A 126 4.53 0.58 -9.89
CA PRO A 126 4.25 0.24 -11.28
C PRO A 126 3.62 1.40 -12.06
N PHE A 127 3.22 2.47 -11.38
CA PHE A 127 2.64 3.68 -11.97
C PHE A 127 3.64 4.82 -11.95
N VAL A 128 3.41 5.83 -12.78
CA VAL A 128 4.21 7.06 -12.75
C VAL A 128 3.88 7.84 -11.47
N GLY A 129 4.88 8.10 -10.65
CA GLY A 129 4.73 8.74 -9.34
C GLY A 129 4.31 7.77 -8.24
N ASP A 130 3.64 8.31 -7.23
CA ASP A 130 3.20 7.56 -6.06
C ASP A 130 2.08 6.59 -6.40
N SER A 131 2.07 5.45 -5.74
CA SER A 131 1.04 4.43 -5.96
C SER A 131 0.12 4.32 -4.76
N ASN A 132 -1.18 4.35 -5.03
CA ASN A 132 -2.23 4.41 -4.03
C ASN A 132 -3.25 3.28 -4.22
N PHE A 133 -3.83 2.85 -3.12
CA PHE A 133 -4.87 1.83 -3.08
C PHE A 133 -6.13 2.40 -2.42
N PHE A 134 -7.25 2.25 -3.10
CA PHE A 134 -8.58 2.49 -2.55
C PHE A 134 -9.27 1.13 -2.32
N PRO A 135 -9.70 0.80 -1.10
CA PRO A 135 -10.19 -0.54 -0.75
C PRO A 135 -11.63 -0.84 -1.21
N GLY A 136 -12.32 0.14 -1.80
CA GLY A 136 -13.65 -0.01 -2.37
C GLY A 136 -13.66 -0.25 -3.88
N SER A 137 -14.86 -0.36 -4.44
CA SER A 137 -15.09 -0.39 -5.89
C SER A 137 -14.93 1.00 -6.53
N PHE A 138 -14.95 1.07 -7.86
CA PHE A 138 -14.99 2.34 -8.57
C PHE A 138 -16.27 3.16 -8.27
N GLU A 139 -17.39 2.48 -8.04
CA GLU A 139 -18.63 3.15 -7.64
C GLU A 139 -18.52 3.75 -6.22
N ASP A 140 -17.82 3.07 -5.32
CA ASP A 140 -17.53 3.61 -3.98
C ASP A 140 -16.61 4.83 -4.03
N LEU A 141 -15.64 4.82 -4.94
CA LEU A 141 -14.79 5.98 -5.18
C LEU A 141 -15.60 7.20 -5.66
N LYS A 142 -16.62 6.97 -6.49
CA LYS A 142 -17.58 8.02 -6.87
C LYS A 142 -18.41 8.49 -5.67
N VAL A 143 -18.77 7.61 -4.75
CA VAL A 143 -19.45 8.01 -3.51
C VAL A 143 -18.52 8.88 -2.66
N LEU A 144 -17.25 8.52 -2.53
CA LEU A 144 -16.27 9.37 -1.87
C LEU A 144 -16.14 10.72 -2.57
N ALA A 145 -16.17 10.78 -3.90
CA ALA A 145 -16.13 12.02 -4.66
C ALA A 145 -17.38 12.91 -4.45
N LYS A 146 -18.56 12.31 -4.30
CA LYS A 146 -19.85 13.05 -4.18
C LYS A 146 -20.26 13.39 -2.77
N ASN A 147 -19.78 12.72 -1.74
CA ASN A 147 -20.27 12.88 -0.39
C ASN A 147 -19.88 14.24 0.21
N PRO A 148 -20.79 15.23 0.31
CA PRO A 148 -20.44 16.57 0.79
C PRO A 148 -20.11 16.59 2.28
N LYS A 149 -20.60 15.63 3.06
CA LYS A 149 -20.30 15.51 4.49
C LYS A 149 -18.90 14.97 4.74
N ALA A 150 -18.27 14.34 3.75
CA ALA A 150 -16.90 13.84 3.75
C ALA A 150 -16.53 13.16 5.08
N GLU A 151 -17.40 12.28 5.54
CA GLU A 151 -17.12 11.48 6.71
C GLU A 151 -16.16 10.36 6.34
N HIS A 152 -15.21 10.11 7.22
CA HIS A 152 -14.36 8.94 7.13
C HIS A 152 -15.21 7.67 7.10
N ARG A 153 -14.97 6.83 6.12
CA ARG A 153 -15.58 5.50 6.05
C ARG A 153 -14.46 4.48 6.03
N ASN A 154 -14.58 3.49 6.87
CA ASN A 154 -13.67 2.36 6.80
C ASN A 154 -14.12 1.42 5.66
N TRP A 155 -13.81 1.82 4.41
CA TRP A 155 -14.21 1.11 3.20
C TRP A 155 -13.78 -0.36 3.21
N ALA A 156 -12.62 -0.67 3.77
CA ALA A 156 -12.14 -2.04 3.88
C ALA A 156 -13.08 -2.90 4.75
N LYS A 157 -13.65 -2.34 5.82
CA LYS A 157 -14.61 -3.02 6.67
C LYS A 157 -15.99 -3.13 6.02
N GLU A 158 -16.43 -2.07 5.34
CA GLU A 158 -17.77 -2.03 4.70
C GLU A 158 -17.91 -3.02 3.56
N HIS A 159 -16.84 -3.26 2.80
CA HIS A 159 -16.85 -4.17 1.66
C HIS A 159 -16.49 -5.62 2.02
N ASN A 160 -16.54 -5.99 3.31
CA ASN A 160 -16.06 -7.30 3.72
C ASN A 160 -14.70 -7.65 3.07
N GLN A 161 -13.94 -6.62 2.69
CA GLN A 161 -12.50 -6.82 2.56
C GLN A 161 -12.14 -7.49 3.87
N PRO A 162 -11.67 -8.72 3.86
CA PRO A 162 -11.70 -9.52 5.05
C PRO A 162 -11.17 -8.65 6.17
N THR A 163 -11.99 -8.46 7.21
CA THR A 163 -11.52 -7.99 8.51
C THR A 163 -10.44 -8.98 8.81
N GLN A 164 -9.23 -8.61 8.50
CA GLN A 164 -8.14 -9.47 8.13
C GLN A 164 -8.23 -10.73 8.95
N ASP A 165 -8.58 -11.86 8.34
CA ASP A 165 -8.05 -13.10 8.87
C ASP A 165 -6.58 -12.75 9.13
N PRO A 166 -6.12 -12.72 10.40
CA PRO A 166 -4.77 -12.24 10.72
C PRO A 166 -3.70 -13.03 9.95
N ASN A 167 -4.12 -14.10 9.31
CA ASN A 167 -3.30 -14.96 8.47
C ASN A 167 -3.36 -14.61 6.97
N VAL A 168 -4.25 -13.70 6.55
CA VAL A 168 -4.30 -13.24 5.16
C VAL A 168 -3.80 -11.81 5.09
N VAL A 169 -2.66 -11.63 4.45
CA VAL A 169 -2.10 -10.31 4.15
C VAL A 169 -2.64 -9.84 2.81
N VAL A 170 -3.37 -8.74 2.83
CA VAL A 170 -3.85 -8.06 1.62
C VAL A 170 -2.92 -6.91 1.32
N THR A 171 -2.47 -6.83 0.07
CA THR A 171 -1.66 -5.73 -0.45
C THR A 171 -2.38 -5.11 -1.64
N PRO A 172 -1.99 -3.92 -2.09
CA PRO A 172 -2.61 -3.29 -3.27
C PRO A 172 -2.52 -4.11 -4.55
N THR A 173 -1.56 -5.00 -4.64
CA THR A 173 -1.27 -5.79 -5.84
C THR A 173 -1.72 -7.24 -5.75
N GLY A 174 -2.15 -7.70 -4.57
CA GLY A 174 -2.61 -9.08 -4.36
C GLY A 174 -2.80 -9.42 -2.90
N SER A 175 -3.13 -10.66 -2.63
CA SER A 175 -3.27 -11.18 -1.27
C SER A 175 -2.51 -12.48 -1.10
N ILE A 176 -2.14 -12.79 0.14
CA ILE A 176 -1.42 -14.01 0.48
C ILE A 176 -1.87 -14.51 1.86
N ASP A 177 -2.23 -15.79 1.94
CA ASP A 177 -2.51 -16.46 3.21
C ASP A 177 -1.20 -17.04 3.76
N ILE A 178 -0.73 -16.51 4.88
CA ILE A 178 0.54 -16.92 5.49
C ILE A 178 0.52 -18.35 6.07
N ARG A 179 -0.63 -19.01 6.10
CA ARG A 179 -0.76 -20.43 6.47
C ARG A 179 -0.43 -21.36 5.30
N THR A 180 -0.52 -20.90 4.06
CA THR A 180 -0.12 -21.69 2.89
C THR A 180 1.40 -21.86 2.84
N GLY A 181 1.86 -22.86 2.12
CA GLY A 181 3.30 -23.08 1.96
C GLY A 181 4.02 -21.91 1.31
N ILE A 182 3.39 -21.27 0.31
CA ILE A 182 3.91 -20.05 -0.32
C ILE A 182 3.88 -18.88 0.66
N GLY A 183 2.76 -18.69 1.34
CA GLY A 183 2.60 -17.59 2.28
C GLY A 183 3.55 -17.69 3.49
N ALA A 184 3.80 -18.89 3.98
CA ALA A 184 4.77 -19.12 5.05
C ALA A 184 6.21 -18.79 4.58
N ALA A 185 6.57 -19.13 3.34
CA ALA A 185 7.87 -18.77 2.78
C ALA A 185 8.02 -17.25 2.62
N TRP A 186 7.02 -16.60 2.03
CA TRP A 186 6.98 -15.15 1.89
C TRP A 186 7.04 -14.42 3.24
N ASN A 187 6.29 -14.88 4.23
CA ASN A 187 6.22 -14.23 5.54
C ASN A 187 7.56 -14.23 6.30
N ARG A 188 8.45 -15.20 6.00
CA ARG A 188 9.81 -15.24 6.57
C ARG A 188 10.76 -14.18 6.00
N ASN A 189 10.52 -13.70 4.76
CA ASN A 189 11.41 -12.72 4.14
C ASN A 189 10.66 -11.83 3.13
N ARG A 190 9.74 -11.01 3.65
CA ARG A 190 8.85 -10.15 2.85
C ARG A 190 9.60 -9.17 1.96
N ASP A 191 10.64 -8.54 2.50
CA ASP A 191 11.43 -7.55 1.77
C ASP A 191 12.17 -8.17 0.57
N PHE A 192 12.60 -9.41 0.71
CA PHE A 192 13.26 -10.13 -0.38
C PHE A 192 12.30 -10.45 -1.52
N TYR A 193 11.07 -10.84 -1.22
CA TYR A 193 10.08 -11.19 -2.24
C TYR A 193 9.32 -9.98 -2.75
N GLY A 194 9.11 -8.96 -1.94
CA GLY A 194 8.21 -7.85 -2.23
C GLY A 194 6.74 -8.21 -2.06
N ASN A 195 5.86 -7.41 -2.66
CA ASN A 195 4.41 -7.62 -2.58
C ASN A 195 3.94 -8.79 -3.45
N PRO A 196 2.95 -9.58 -3.01
CA PRO A 196 2.27 -10.54 -3.88
C PRO A 196 1.61 -9.83 -5.07
N LEU A 197 1.76 -10.41 -6.26
CA LEU A 197 1.12 -9.97 -7.50
C LEU A 197 -0.04 -10.92 -7.83
N GLY A 198 -1.26 -10.52 -7.45
CA GLY A 198 -2.43 -11.38 -7.57
C GLY A 198 -2.53 -12.44 -6.45
N ALA A 199 -3.36 -13.42 -6.66
CA ALA A 199 -3.56 -14.55 -5.75
C ALA A 199 -2.65 -15.74 -6.10
N GLU A 200 -2.50 -16.66 -5.17
CA GLU A 200 -1.93 -17.98 -5.42
C GLU A 200 -2.74 -18.71 -6.48
N TYR A 201 -2.09 -19.37 -7.43
CA TYR A 201 -2.74 -20.09 -8.52
C TYR A 201 -2.23 -21.52 -8.63
N ASN A 202 -3.13 -22.43 -9.02
CA ASN A 202 -2.86 -23.84 -9.18
C ASN A 202 -2.43 -24.14 -10.63
N LEU A 203 -1.24 -24.72 -10.80
CA LEU A 203 -0.71 -25.17 -12.10
C LEU A 203 -1.08 -26.61 -12.47
N GLY A 204 -1.84 -27.29 -11.60
CA GLY A 204 -2.12 -28.70 -11.73
C GLY A 204 -1.07 -29.57 -11.01
N ASN A 205 -1.36 -30.87 -10.93
CA ASN A 205 -0.48 -31.88 -10.30
C ASN A 205 -0.03 -31.55 -8.85
N GLY A 206 -0.84 -30.76 -8.09
CA GLY A 206 -0.49 -30.33 -6.74
C GLY A 206 0.60 -29.26 -6.68
N VAL A 207 0.88 -28.58 -7.78
CA VAL A 207 1.82 -27.46 -7.86
C VAL A 207 1.06 -26.15 -7.76
N TYR A 208 1.44 -25.32 -6.81
CA TYR A 208 0.91 -23.97 -6.62
C TYR A 208 2.00 -22.95 -6.86
N ALA A 209 1.63 -21.77 -7.32
CA ALA A 209 2.58 -20.69 -7.57
C ALA A 209 1.97 -19.32 -7.26
N GLN A 210 2.85 -18.37 -6.94
CA GLN A 210 2.49 -16.96 -6.80
C GLN A 210 3.68 -16.07 -7.21
N LYS A 211 3.38 -14.99 -7.93
CA LYS A 211 4.36 -13.98 -8.34
C LYS A 211 4.47 -12.87 -7.31
N PHE A 212 5.64 -12.26 -7.24
CA PHE A 212 5.97 -11.16 -6.32
C PHE A 212 6.66 -10.00 -7.03
N SER A 213 6.52 -8.79 -6.49
CA SER A 213 6.97 -7.54 -7.12
C SER A 213 8.48 -7.44 -7.32
N ASN A 214 9.29 -8.12 -6.49
CA ASN A 214 10.73 -8.15 -6.62
C ASN A 214 11.22 -9.21 -7.64
N ARG A 215 10.44 -9.41 -8.71
CA ARG A 215 10.75 -10.36 -9.79
C ARG A 215 10.99 -11.77 -9.29
N LYS A 216 10.22 -12.22 -8.32
CA LYS A 216 10.29 -13.59 -7.80
C LYS A 216 8.95 -14.30 -7.97
N THR A 217 9.01 -15.58 -8.33
CA THR A 217 7.88 -16.49 -8.31
C THR A 217 8.20 -17.59 -7.30
N ILE A 218 7.35 -17.75 -6.30
CA ILE A 218 7.44 -18.91 -5.39
C ILE A 218 6.56 -20.01 -5.96
N TYR A 219 7.12 -21.19 -6.07
CA TYR A 219 6.43 -22.44 -6.35
C TYR A 219 6.35 -23.28 -5.08
N TRP A 220 5.29 -24.06 -4.93
CA TRP A 220 5.11 -24.92 -3.79
C TRP A 220 4.45 -26.25 -4.17
N THR A 221 4.91 -27.34 -3.54
CA THR A 221 4.22 -28.62 -3.51
C THR A 221 4.28 -29.19 -2.09
N ASN A 222 3.35 -30.09 -1.77
CA ASN A 222 3.36 -30.76 -0.47
C ASN A 222 4.63 -31.62 -0.24
N ALA A 223 5.23 -32.13 -1.33
CA ALA A 223 6.40 -32.98 -1.25
C ALA A 223 7.72 -32.22 -1.05
N ASN A 224 7.86 -31.04 -1.69
CA ASN A 224 9.14 -30.35 -1.78
C ASN A 224 9.16 -28.99 -1.03
N GLY A 225 8.00 -28.53 -0.54
CA GLY A 225 7.90 -27.21 0.08
C GLY A 225 7.90 -26.05 -0.95
N ALA A 226 8.36 -24.89 -0.51
CA ALA A 226 8.37 -23.66 -1.28
C ALA A 226 9.79 -23.33 -1.77
N HIS A 227 9.93 -23.08 -3.05
CA HIS A 227 11.16 -22.62 -3.68
C HIS A 227 10.86 -21.47 -4.64
N TRP A 228 11.79 -20.55 -4.81
CA TRP A 228 11.63 -19.41 -5.69
C TRP A 228 12.53 -19.46 -6.91
N VAL A 229 12.07 -18.83 -7.98
CA VAL A 229 12.84 -18.54 -9.20
C VAL A 229 12.64 -17.09 -9.60
N VAL A 230 13.52 -16.58 -10.49
CA VAL A 230 13.34 -15.24 -11.07
C VAL A 230 12.13 -15.26 -12.00
N THR A 231 11.14 -14.42 -11.72
CA THR A 231 9.91 -14.31 -12.52
C THR A 231 10.23 -13.96 -13.97
N ASP A 232 9.64 -14.72 -14.89
CA ASP A 232 9.83 -14.62 -16.33
C ASP A 232 11.30 -14.81 -16.77
N GLY A 233 12.11 -15.40 -15.91
CA GLY A 233 13.46 -15.89 -16.27
C GLY A 233 13.40 -17.21 -17.02
N GLY A 234 14.56 -17.65 -17.52
CA GLY A 234 14.67 -18.88 -18.31
C GLY A 234 14.17 -20.13 -17.57
N LEU A 235 14.44 -20.23 -16.26
CA LEU A 235 14.00 -21.36 -15.43
C LEU A 235 12.48 -21.31 -15.20
N ASP A 236 11.92 -20.13 -14.90
CA ASP A 236 10.50 -19.92 -14.74
C ASP A 236 9.72 -20.27 -16.02
N TYR A 237 10.21 -19.80 -17.16
CA TYR A 237 9.64 -20.14 -18.47
C TYR A 237 9.70 -21.65 -18.75
N LYS A 238 10.85 -22.28 -18.54
CA LYS A 238 11.06 -23.73 -18.76
C LYS A 238 10.14 -24.55 -17.87
N PHE A 239 10.01 -24.21 -16.62
CA PHE A 239 9.12 -24.88 -15.67
C PHE A 239 7.65 -24.74 -16.10
N ARG A 240 7.16 -23.52 -16.36
CA ARG A 240 5.75 -23.26 -16.74
C ARG A 240 5.38 -23.89 -18.09
N SER A 241 6.33 -24.01 -19.02
CA SER A 241 6.07 -24.60 -20.34
C SER A 241 5.86 -26.12 -20.30
N ASN A 242 6.30 -26.81 -19.25
CA ASN A 242 6.15 -28.26 -19.13
C ASN A 242 6.05 -28.73 -17.67
N VAL A 243 5.02 -28.27 -16.96
CA VAL A 243 4.78 -28.62 -15.55
C VAL A 243 4.66 -30.13 -15.33
N ALA A 244 4.09 -30.86 -16.29
CA ALA A 244 3.91 -32.31 -16.19
C ALA A 244 5.26 -33.06 -16.20
N ARG A 245 6.25 -32.56 -16.94
CA ARG A 245 7.61 -33.15 -16.99
C ARG A 245 8.35 -32.91 -15.68
N TYR A 246 8.26 -31.69 -15.16
CA TYR A 246 8.96 -31.28 -13.95
C TYR A 246 8.10 -31.51 -12.68
N ARG A 247 7.40 -32.58 -12.57
CA ARG A 247 6.40 -33.05 -11.56
C ARG A 247 6.57 -32.60 -10.13
N GLY A 248 7.24 -31.60 -9.89
CA GLY A 248 7.53 -30.99 -8.61
C GLY A 248 8.43 -29.84 -8.88
N LEU A 249 8.64 -29.10 -7.87
CA LEU A 249 9.43 -27.91 -7.87
C LEU A 249 10.91 -28.22 -7.91
N ALA A 250 11.63 -27.14 -8.21
CA ALA A 250 13.00 -27.01 -7.80
C ALA A 250 13.18 -27.50 -6.35
N THR A 251 14.17 -28.29 -6.10
CA THR A 251 14.52 -28.78 -4.77
C THR A 251 15.51 -27.87 -4.05
N ASN A 252 15.92 -26.80 -4.70
CA ASN A 252 16.77 -25.74 -4.16
C ASN A 252 16.36 -24.37 -4.72
N GLU A 253 16.82 -23.30 -4.10
CA GLU A 253 16.60 -21.93 -4.53
C GLU A 253 17.40 -21.61 -5.80
N GLU A 254 16.91 -20.66 -6.60
CA GLU A 254 17.63 -20.11 -7.72
C GLU A 254 18.76 -19.22 -7.21
N GLU A 255 20.02 -19.59 -7.52
CA GLU A 255 21.20 -18.84 -7.12
C GLU A 255 21.70 -17.97 -8.28
N ARG A 256 22.10 -16.73 -7.99
CA ARG A 256 22.76 -15.84 -8.95
C ARG A 256 24.26 -16.07 -8.93
N PHE A 257 24.71 -16.93 -9.80
CA PHE A 257 26.12 -17.06 -10.15
C PHE A 257 26.27 -17.08 -11.69
N GLN A 258 27.50 -17.17 -12.19
CA GLN A 258 27.77 -17.31 -13.63
C GLN A 258 27.09 -18.53 -14.27
N THR A 259 26.69 -19.50 -13.46
CA THR A 259 25.83 -20.60 -13.84
C THR A 259 24.75 -20.77 -12.78
N VAL A 260 23.50 -20.57 -13.16
CA VAL A 260 22.36 -20.84 -12.30
C VAL A 260 21.91 -22.29 -12.51
N ALA A 261 21.94 -23.08 -11.45
CA ALA A 261 21.49 -24.46 -11.48
C ALA A 261 20.30 -24.65 -10.55
N VAL A 262 19.28 -25.35 -11.04
CA VAL A 262 18.11 -25.76 -10.25
C VAL A 262 17.89 -27.24 -10.48
N SER A 263 17.71 -27.99 -9.40
CA SER A 263 17.31 -29.39 -9.44
C SER A 263 15.80 -29.51 -9.26
N PHE A 264 15.20 -30.47 -9.94
CA PHE A 264 13.77 -30.77 -9.86
C PHE A 264 13.54 -32.13 -9.19
N ALA A 265 12.34 -32.34 -8.65
CA ALA A 265 11.99 -33.57 -7.94
C ALA A 265 12.03 -34.85 -8.80
N ASN A 266 11.99 -34.73 -10.13
CA ASN A 266 12.14 -35.85 -11.04
C ASN A 266 13.62 -36.24 -11.30
N GLY A 267 14.56 -35.62 -10.61
CA GLY A 267 16.01 -35.86 -10.77
C GLY A 267 16.67 -35.11 -11.93
N GLU A 268 15.89 -34.33 -12.70
CA GLU A 268 16.45 -33.47 -13.73
C GLU A 268 17.01 -32.16 -13.13
N GLY A 269 18.05 -31.64 -13.73
CA GLY A 269 18.59 -30.32 -13.46
C GLY A 269 18.31 -29.35 -14.62
N ALA A 270 18.19 -28.07 -14.30
CA ALA A 270 18.23 -27.01 -15.29
C ALA A 270 19.29 -25.98 -14.88
N TYR A 271 20.04 -25.52 -15.85
CA TYR A 271 21.04 -24.48 -15.65
C TYR A 271 20.87 -23.41 -16.73
N TRP A 272 21.21 -22.20 -16.37
CA TRP A 272 21.25 -21.07 -17.27
C TRP A 272 22.63 -20.40 -17.15
N THR A 273 23.25 -20.13 -18.26
CA THR A 273 24.48 -19.31 -18.36
C THR A 273 24.04 -17.94 -18.91
N GLU A 274 24.40 -16.86 -18.21
CA GLU A 274 24.29 -15.50 -18.76
C GLU A 274 25.39 -15.26 -19.82
#